data_e951a60c61dcdfc24e20478700285f8e
#
_entry.id   e951a60c61dcdfc24e20478700285f8e
#
_cell.length_a   1.000
_cell.length_b   1.000
_cell.length_c   1.000
_cell.angle_alpha   90.00
_cell.angle_beta   90.00
_cell.angle_gamma   90.00
#
_symmetry.space_group_name_H-M   'P 1'
#
loop_
_entity.id
_entity.type
_entity.pdbx_description
1 polymer ?
#
loop_
_entity_poly.entity_id
_entity_poly.type
_entity_poly.pdbx_seq_one_letter_code
_entity_poly.pdbx_strand_id
1 'polypeptide(L)'
;NSQDTILGKYRNKIVVACKDFRKTNEIFADFASLKNTIIESSSGGYDTELTDILETIDNQKQFNIKNIEIKNFFWNMFIADSLLGNFDRHNGNWGFLINEIDNIHMIAPIYDCGSCLYPQADENLMKKILTNKAELEQRIYTYPNSAIKHQNVKINPYHFLLNTDNLDCINALQTITARIDLIKIKEIIEN
;
A
#
# COMPACT_ATOMS: atom_id res chain seq x y z
N ASN A 1 3.41 -2.33 10.85
CA ASN A 1 2.14 -2.51 11.56
C ASN A 1 0.99 -2.21 10.61
N SER A 2 -0.13 -2.92 10.76
CA SER A 2 -1.39 -2.67 10.04
C SER A 2 -2.48 -2.29 11.04
N GLN A 3 -3.54 -1.67 10.53
CA GLN A 3 -4.74 -1.35 11.30
C GLN A 3 -5.41 -2.64 11.79
N ASP A 4 -5.83 -2.66 13.06
CA ASP A 4 -6.62 -3.75 13.61
C ASP A 4 -8.02 -3.76 12.99
N THR A 5 -8.46 -4.92 12.53
CA THR A 5 -9.77 -5.10 11.90
C THR A 5 -10.49 -6.33 12.47
N ILE A 6 -11.82 -6.28 12.48
CA ILE A 6 -12.67 -7.40 12.88
C ILE A 6 -13.70 -7.66 11.79
N LEU A 7 -13.76 -8.90 11.34
CA LEU A 7 -14.80 -9.34 10.42
C LEU A 7 -16.09 -9.61 11.20
N GLY A 8 -17.20 -9.14 10.68
CA GLY A 8 -18.50 -9.28 11.31
C GLY A 8 -19.66 -9.38 10.31
N LYS A 9 -20.88 -9.44 10.86
CA LYS A 9 -22.10 -9.45 10.06
C LYS A 9 -23.08 -8.39 10.57
N TYR A 10 -23.56 -7.56 9.67
CA TYR A 10 -24.58 -6.57 9.95
C TYR A 10 -25.68 -6.64 8.91
N ARG A 11 -26.95 -6.81 9.33
CA ARG A 11 -28.13 -6.94 8.43
C ARG A 11 -27.88 -7.90 7.26
N ASN A 12 -27.40 -9.11 7.54
CA ASN A 12 -27.03 -10.16 6.56
C ASN A 12 -25.89 -9.83 5.57
N LYS A 13 -25.20 -8.70 5.74
CA LYS A 13 -23.99 -8.37 4.96
C LYS A 13 -22.75 -8.65 5.79
N ILE A 14 -21.73 -9.19 5.15
CA ILE A 14 -20.39 -9.28 5.75
C ILE A 14 -19.83 -7.84 5.81
N VAL A 15 -19.32 -7.46 6.96
CA VAL A 15 -18.74 -6.14 7.21
C VAL A 15 -17.40 -6.27 7.91
N VAL A 16 -16.53 -5.31 7.69
CA VAL A 16 -15.27 -5.16 8.40
C VAL A 16 -15.37 -3.94 9.30
N ALA A 17 -15.13 -4.11 10.60
CA ALA A 17 -14.96 -3.02 11.53
C ALA A 17 -13.46 -2.70 11.65
N CYS A 18 -13.09 -1.47 11.37
CA CYS A 18 -11.72 -0.98 11.47
C CYS A 18 -11.57 -0.20 12.79
N LYS A 19 -10.59 -0.58 13.59
CA LYS A 19 -10.28 0.14 14.83
C LYS A 19 -9.61 1.47 14.48
N ASP A 20 -10.06 2.54 15.10
CA ASP A 20 -9.34 3.80 15.01
C ASP A 20 -7.95 3.63 15.65
N PHE A 21 -6.90 3.83 14.88
CA PHE A 21 -5.52 3.69 15.34
C PHE A 21 -4.99 4.95 16.03
N ARG A 22 -5.75 6.07 15.99
CA ARG A 22 -5.38 7.30 16.67
C ARG A 22 -5.57 7.15 18.18
N LYS A 23 -4.61 7.61 18.94
CA LYS A 23 -4.72 7.79 20.40
C LYS A 23 -5.27 9.19 20.71
N THR A 24 -5.56 9.42 21.98
CA THR A 24 -5.90 10.76 22.47
C THR A 24 -4.81 11.75 22.10
N ASN A 25 -5.18 12.89 21.55
CA ASN A 25 -4.30 13.97 21.08
C ASN A 25 -3.46 13.62 19.83
N GLU A 26 -3.77 12.54 19.11
CA GLU A 26 -3.18 12.26 17.81
C GLU A 26 -4.10 12.72 16.68
N ILE A 27 -3.50 13.41 15.72
CA ILE A 27 -4.12 13.83 14.45
C ILE A 27 -3.54 12.94 13.35
N PHE A 28 -4.38 12.53 12.42
CA PHE A 28 -3.95 11.82 11.22
C PHE A 28 -3.80 12.82 10.06
N ALA A 29 -2.66 12.76 9.38
CA ALA A 29 -2.40 13.47 8.12
C ALA A 29 -2.05 12.46 7.04
N ASP A 30 -2.83 12.39 5.96
CA ASP A 30 -2.50 11.54 4.83
C ASP A 30 -1.32 12.08 4.02
N PHE A 31 -0.68 11.21 3.25
CA PHE A 31 0.45 11.61 2.42
C PHE A 31 0.05 12.56 1.29
N ALA A 32 -1.19 12.50 0.79
CA ALA A 32 -1.68 13.42 -0.22
C ALA A 32 -1.62 14.87 0.31
N SER A 33 -2.03 15.09 1.55
CA SER A 33 -1.95 16.40 2.21
C SER A 33 -0.51 16.90 2.30
N LEU A 34 0.44 16.06 2.71
CA LEU A 34 1.87 16.39 2.71
C LEU A 34 2.36 16.74 1.31
N LYS A 35 2.08 15.89 0.33
CA LYS A 35 2.50 16.10 -1.06
C LYS A 35 2.00 17.43 -1.60
N ASN A 36 0.74 17.77 -1.32
CA ASN A 36 0.14 19.03 -1.78
C ASN A 36 0.80 20.28 -1.20
N THR A 37 1.47 20.17 -0.04
CA THR A 37 2.22 21.31 0.53
C THR A 37 3.60 21.49 -0.08
N ILE A 38 4.16 20.49 -0.74
CA ILE A 38 5.51 20.48 -1.30
C ILE A 38 5.45 20.62 -2.83
N ILE A 39 4.57 19.86 -3.46
CA ILE A 39 4.33 19.89 -4.90
C ILE A 39 2.91 20.39 -5.13
N GLU A 40 2.79 21.66 -5.50
CA GLU A 40 1.50 22.24 -5.83
C GLU A 40 0.89 21.53 -7.04
N SER A 41 -0.27 20.91 -6.86
CA SER A 41 -0.91 20.06 -7.86
C SER A 41 -2.40 20.33 -7.91
N SER A 42 -2.97 20.39 -9.12
CA SER A 42 -4.42 20.48 -9.33
C SER A 42 -5.20 19.29 -8.78
N SER A 43 -4.53 18.17 -8.51
CA SER A 43 -5.09 16.96 -7.90
C SER A 43 -5.07 16.97 -6.36
N GLY A 44 -4.63 18.06 -5.71
CA GLY A 44 -4.56 18.15 -4.25
C GLY A 44 -3.62 17.10 -3.61
N GLY A 45 -2.56 16.70 -4.33
CA GLY A 45 -1.60 15.70 -3.85
C GLY A 45 -2.00 14.24 -4.13
N TYR A 46 -3.20 13.98 -4.66
CA TYR A 46 -3.69 12.61 -4.93
C TYR A 46 -3.08 11.96 -6.17
N ASP A 47 -2.42 12.72 -7.05
CA ASP A 47 -1.68 12.10 -8.16
C ASP A 47 -0.52 11.24 -7.64
N THR A 48 -0.38 10.04 -8.21
CA THR A 48 0.47 8.95 -7.71
C THR A 48 1.73 8.75 -8.55
N GLU A 49 2.22 9.80 -9.23
CA GLU A 49 3.48 9.70 -9.95
C GLU A 49 4.65 9.42 -8.98
N LEU A 50 5.42 8.37 -9.24
CA LEU A 50 6.47 7.87 -8.36
C LEU A 50 7.55 8.91 -8.09
N THR A 51 7.96 9.65 -9.12
CA THR A 51 8.96 10.71 -8.98
C THR A 51 8.52 11.78 -7.99
N ASP A 52 7.27 12.20 -8.07
CA ASP A 52 6.70 13.21 -7.17
C ASP A 52 6.59 12.70 -5.73
N ILE A 53 6.23 11.41 -5.56
CA ILE A 53 6.19 10.78 -4.24
C ILE A 53 7.58 10.80 -3.60
N LEU A 54 8.60 10.37 -4.34
CA LEU A 54 9.97 10.31 -3.84
C LEU A 54 10.53 11.72 -3.57
N GLU A 55 10.27 12.68 -4.45
CA GLU A 55 10.63 14.10 -4.27
C GLU A 55 9.95 14.68 -3.03
N THR A 56 8.68 14.39 -2.82
CA THR A 56 7.95 14.81 -1.61
C THR A 56 8.62 14.27 -0.35
N ILE A 57 8.97 12.98 -0.33
CA ILE A 57 9.65 12.37 0.81
C ILE A 57 11.02 13.01 1.06
N ASP A 58 11.78 13.26 0.01
CA ASP A 58 13.14 13.83 0.12
C ASP A 58 13.13 15.30 0.58
N ASN A 59 12.10 16.06 0.24
CA ASN A 59 11.99 17.47 0.57
C ASN A 59 11.14 17.79 1.81
N GLN A 60 10.47 16.80 2.42
CA GLN A 60 9.63 17.06 3.58
C GLN A 60 10.45 17.52 4.79
N LYS A 61 9.93 18.54 5.49
CA LYS A 61 10.48 19.12 6.71
C LYS A 61 9.41 19.30 7.80
N GLN A 62 8.19 18.88 7.51
CA GLN A 62 7.04 19.07 8.41
C GLN A 62 7.04 18.06 9.55
N PHE A 63 7.51 16.84 9.28
CA PHE A 63 7.50 15.77 10.26
C PHE A 63 8.89 15.52 10.82
N ASN A 64 8.98 15.34 12.13
CA ASN A 64 10.19 14.92 12.82
C ASN A 64 10.43 13.41 12.64
N ILE A 65 10.45 12.98 11.37
CA ILE A 65 10.73 11.60 10.94
C ILE A 65 11.83 11.70 9.87
N LYS A 66 12.83 10.83 9.95
CA LYS A 66 13.89 10.82 8.93
C LYS A 66 13.32 10.42 7.57
N ASN A 67 13.68 11.15 6.53
CA ASN A 67 13.20 10.90 5.16
C ASN A 67 13.50 9.46 4.71
N ILE A 68 14.63 8.89 5.13
CA ILE A 68 14.97 7.50 4.82
C ILE A 68 14.00 6.50 5.49
N GLU A 69 13.45 6.79 6.66
CA GLU A 69 12.47 5.93 7.33
C GLU A 69 11.13 5.94 6.56
N ILE A 70 10.71 7.12 6.08
CA ILE A 70 9.51 7.28 5.25
C ILE A 70 9.70 6.55 3.91
N LYS A 71 10.86 6.71 3.28
CA LYS A 71 11.19 6.06 2.01
C LYS A 71 11.21 4.52 2.14
N ASN A 72 11.82 4.01 3.20
CA ASN A 72 11.81 2.58 3.49
C ASN A 72 10.40 2.04 3.75
N PHE A 73 9.57 2.80 4.47
CA PHE A 73 8.17 2.44 4.67
C PHE A 73 7.40 2.40 3.35
N PHE A 74 7.53 3.43 2.52
CA PHE A 74 6.88 3.49 1.21
C PHE A 74 7.24 2.28 0.33
N TRP A 75 8.52 1.95 0.19
CA TRP A 75 8.94 0.82 -0.61
C TRP A 75 8.51 -0.53 -0.02
N ASN A 76 8.61 -0.70 1.30
CA ASN A 76 8.09 -1.92 1.95
C ASN A 76 6.59 -2.09 1.73
N MET A 77 5.81 -1.01 1.82
CA MET A 77 4.38 -1.00 1.53
C MET A 77 4.12 -1.35 0.06
N PHE A 78 4.85 -0.74 -0.89
CA PHE A 78 4.73 -1.03 -2.31
C PHE A 78 4.99 -2.52 -2.62
N ILE A 79 6.01 -3.12 -2.01
CA ILE A 79 6.29 -4.56 -2.19
C ILE A 79 5.18 -5.44 -1.60
N ALA A 80 4.71 -5.11 -0.40
CA ALA A 80 3.60 -5.85 0.23
C ALA A 80 2.31 -5.73 -0.59
N ASP A 81 1.97 -4.53 -1.05
CA ASP A 81 0.81 -4.30 -1.94
C ASP A 81 0.95 -5.05 -3.27
N SER A 82 2.16 -5.15 -3.81
CA SER A 82 2.46 -5.92 -5.03
C SER A 82 2.20 -7.42 -4.82
N LEU A 83 2.61 -7.97 -3.69
CA LEU A 83 2.37 -9.38 -3.33
C LEU A 83 0.87 -9.67 -3.14
N LEU A 84 0.15 -8.77 -2.47
CA LEU A 84 -1.27 -8.93 -2.17
C LEU A 84 -2.20 -8.50 -3.31
N GLY A 85 -1.65 -7.91 -4.38
CA GLY A 85 -2.42 -7.42 -5.51
C GLY A 85 -3.28 -6.21 -5.17
N ASN A 86 -2.83 -5.34 -4.26
CA ASN A 86 -3.53 -4.10 -3.93
C ASN A 86 -3.39 -3.09 -5.09
N PHE A 87 -4.49 -2.82 -5.78
CA PHE A 87 -4.51 -1.91 -6.92
C PHE A 87 -4.93 -0.47 -6.56
N ASP A 88 -5.22 -0.19 -5.29
CA ASP A 88 -5.80 1.10 -4.86
C ASP A 88 -4.98 1.83 -3.79
N ARG A 89 -3.69 1.54 -3.65
CA ARG A 89 -2.81 2.27 -2.74
C ARG A 89 -2.44 3.65 -3.30
N HIS A 90 -3.38 4.59 -3.25
CA HIS A 90 -3.13 5.99 -3.59
C HIS A 90 -2.61 6.78 -2.37
N ASN A 91 -2.21 8.04 -2.58
CA ASN A 91 -1.59 8.88 -1.56
C ASN A 91 -2.49 9.20 -0.35
N GLY A 92 -3.81 9.01 -0.46
CA GLY A 92 -4.75 9.13 0.65
C GLY A 92 -4.86 7.87 1.52
N ASN A 93 -4.22 6.74 1.13
CA ASN A 93 -4.34 5.46 1.83
C ASN A 93 -3.10 5.11 2.68
N TRP A 94 -2.28 6.09 3.00
CA TRP A 94 -1.18 6.02 3.95
C TRP A 94 -0.83 7.42 4.45
N GLY A 95 -0.10 7.53 5.56
CA GLY A 95 0.22 8.84 6.12
C GLY A 95 0.86 8.76 7.50
N PHE A 96 0.59 9.78 8.31
CA PHE A 96 1.31 10.06 9.54
C PHE A 96 0.35 10.31 10.71
N LEU A 97 0.80 9.96 11.90
CA LEU A 97 0.19 10.34 13.16
C LEU A 97 1.03 11.45 13.80
N ILE A 98 0.36 12.49 14.26
CA ILE A 98 0.96 13.68 14.82
C ILE A 98 0.36 13.88 16.22
N ASN A 99 1.21 13.88 17.23
CA ASN A 99 0.86 14.34 18.57
C ASN A 99 1.53 15.70 18.80
N GLU A 100 0.76 16.77 18.65
CA GLU A 100 1.27 18.15 18.77
C GLU A 100 1.71 18.49 20.19
N ILE A 101 1.12 17.86 21.21
CA ILE A 101 1.44 18.13 22.62
C ILE A 101 2.84 17.63 22.95
N ASP A 102 3.16 16.41 22.51
CA ASP A 102 4.45 15.76 22.78
C ASP A 102 5.45 15.97 21.65
N ASN A 103 5.06 16.65 20.56
CA ASN A 103 5.85 16.81 19.34
C ASN A 103 6.35 15.45 18.77
N ILE A 104 5.49 14.43 18.86
CA ILE A 104 5.79 13.08 18.35
C ILE A 104 5.12 12.92 17.00
N HIS A 105 5.93 12.56 16.00
CA HIS A 105 5.47 12.26 14.65
C HIS A 105 5.81 10.81 14.32
N MET A 106 4.87 10.06 13.80
CA MET A 106 5.04 8.64 13.46
C MET A 106 4.37 8.33 12.12
N ILE A 107 4.88 7.32 11.43
CA ILE A 107 4.17 6.76 10.27
C ILE A 107 2.97 5.97 10.79
N ALA A 108 1.80 6.23 10.23
CA ALA A 108 0.57 5.54 10.60
C ALA A 108 0.63 4.04 10.23
N PRO A 109 -0.09 3.17 10.94
CA PRO A 109 -0.28 1.79 10.50
C PRO A 109 -0.85 1.73 9.07
N ILE A 110 -0.52 0.68 8.32
CA ILE A 110 -1.13 0.45 7.00
C ILE A 110 -2.64 0.19 7.18
N TYR A 111 -3.46 0.89 6.42
CA TYR A 111 -4.92 0.76 6.41
C TYR A 111 -5.43 0.67 4.98
N ASP A 112 -6.73 0.50 4.82
CA ASP A 112 -7.42 0.40 3.53
C ASP A 112 -6.81 -0.66 2.60
N CYS A 113 -6.84 -1.91 3.06
CA CYS A 113 -6.41 -3.07 2.30
C CYS A 113 -7.58 -3.77 1.58
N GLY A 114 -8.73 -3.10 1.42
CA GLY A 114 -9.93 -3.67 0.81
C GLY A 114 -9.79 -4.05 -0.66
N SER A 115 -8.77 -3.56 -1.34
CA SER A 115 -8.47 -3.87 -2.74
C SER A 115 -7.46 -5.01 -2.94
N CYS A 116 -7.07 -5.70 -1.85
CA CYS A 116 -6.17 -6.85 -1.90
C CYS A 116 -6.90 -8.13 -2.30
N LEU A 117 -6.18 -9.11 -2.85
CA LEU A 117 -6.64 -10.48 -3.09
C LEU A 117 -7.87 -10.59 -4.00
N TYR A 118 -7.97 -9.71 -4.99
CA TYR A 118 -9.04 -9.72 -6.02
C TYR A 118 -10.47 -9.66 -5.45
N PRO A 119 -10.84 -8.67 -4.65
CA PRO A 119 -12.13 -8.62 -3.95
C PRO A 119 -13.34 -8.55 -4.90
N GLN A 120 -13.11 -8.27 -6.18
CA GLN A 120 -14.16 -8.17 -7.20
C GLN A 120 -14.37 -9.49 -7.96
N ALA A 121 -13.56 -10.52 -7.69
CA ALA A 121 -13.69 -11.82 -8.33
C ALA A 121 -14.80 -12.63 -7.66
N ASP A 122 -15.86 -12.95 -8.41
CA ASP A 122 -16.87 -13.91 -7.99
C ASP A 122 -16.36 -15.36 -8.14
N GLU A 123 -17.14 -16.32 -7.65
CA GLU A 123 -16.79 -17.73 -7.73
C GLU A 123 -16.56 -18.24 -9.16
N ASN A 124 -17.30 -17.72 -10.15
CA ASN A 124 -17.17 -18.13 -11.53
C ASN A 124 -15.86 -17.65 -12.12
N LEU A 125 -15.49 -16.39 -11.85
CA LEU A 125 -14.21 -15.83 -12.25
C LEU A 125 -13.06 -16.54 -11.56
N MET A 126 -13.15 -16.84 -10.27
CA MET A 126 -12.14 -17.59 -9.54
C MET A 126 -11.94 -19.00 -10.14
N LYS A 127 -13.02 -19.73 -10.41
CA LYS A 127 -12.97 -21.04 -11.07
C LYS A 127 -12.31 -20.94 -12.45
N LYS A 128 -12.68 -19.93 -13.25
CA LYS A 128 -12.10 -19.69 -14.57
C LYS A 128 -10.58 -19.46 -14.48
N ILE A 129 -10.13 -18.61 -13.54
CA ILE A 129 -8.71 -18.33 -13.33
C ILE A 129 -7.96 -19.61 -12.94
N LEU A 130 -8.48 -20.40 -12.03
CA LEU A 130 -7.83 -21.62 -11.54
C LEU A 130 -7.78 -22.76 -12.59
N THR A 131 -8.72 -22.80 -13.53
CA THR A 131 -8.81 -23.85 -14.54
C THR A 131 -8.21 -23.46 -15.89
N ASN A 132 -7.90 -22.20 -16.11
CA ASN A 132 -7.35 -21.69 -17.36
C ASN A 132 -5.95 -21.09 -17.13
N LYS A 133 -4.93 -21.75 -17.65
CA LYS A 133 -3.53 -21.34 -17.48
C LYS A 133 -3.27 -19.90 -17.96
N ALA A 134 -3.84 -19.48 -19.08
CA ALA A 134 -3.66 -18.15 -19.61
C ALA A 134 -4.29 -17.07 -18.69
N GLU A 135 -5.45 -17.33 -18.12
CA GLU A 135 -6.09 -16.45 -17.13
C GLU A 135 -5.26 -16.35 -15.84
N LEU A 136 -4.71 -17.48 -15.39
CA LEU A 136 -3.82 -17.52 -14.22
C LEU A 136 -2.55 -16.69 -14.45
N GLU A 137 -1.90 -16.89 -15.60
CA GLU A 137 -0.70 -16.15 -15.99
C GLU A 137 -0.97 -14.63 -16.10
N GLN A 138 -2.12 -14.24 -16.61
CA GLN A 138 -2.51 -12.83 -16.61
C GLN A 138 -2.60 -12.26 -15.20
N ARG A 139 -3.13 -13.01 -14.22
CA ARG A 139 -3.21 -12.56 -12.81
C ARG A 139 -1.86 -12.48 -12.12
N ILE A 140 -0.89 -13.28 -12.57
CA ILE A 140 0.47 -13.27 -12.02
C ILE A 140 1.29 -12.12 -12.63
N TYR A 141 1.23 -11.96 -13.97
CA TYR A 141 2.17 -11.11 -14.69
C TYR A 141 1.60 -9.80 -15.21
N THR A 142 0.28 -9.69 -15.33
CA THR A 142 -0.36 -8.53 -15.99
C THR A 142 -1.27 -7.75 -15.06
N TYR A 143 -1.94 -8.40 -14.13
CA TYR A 143 -2.91 -7.79 -13.21
C TYR A 143 -2.67 -8.20 -11.76
N PRO A 144 -3.05 -7.33 -10.80
CA PRO A 144 -3.45 -5.93 -11.00
C PRO A 144 -2.24 -5.02 -11.20
N ASN A 145 -2.47 -3.85 -11.80
CA ASN A 145 -1.49 -2.78 -11.79
C ASN A 145 -1.60 -1.99 -10.48
N SER A 146 -0.49 -1.45 -10.01
CA SER A 146 -0.46 -0.56 -8.86
C SER A 146 -1.26 0.73 -9.13
N ALA A 147 -1.74 1.39 -8.09
CA ALA A 147 -2.21 2.78 -8.20
C ALA A 147 -1.06 3.74 -8.51
N ILE A 148 0.17 3.40 -8.10
CA ILE A 148 1.37 4.20 -8.36
C ILE A 148 1.67 4.20 -9.85
N LYS A 149 2.03 5.37 -10.37
CA LYS A 149 2.42 5.59 -11.76
C LYS A 149 3.93 5.82 -11.87
N HIS A 150 4.47 5.50 -13.02
CA HIS A 150 5.79 5.90 -13.46
C HIS A 150 5.69 6.40 -14.90
N GLN A 151 6.13 7.61 -15.15
CA GLN A 151 5.98 8.30 -16.45
C GLN A 151 4.50 8.33 -16.92
N ASN A 152 3.60 8.66 -16.00
CA ASN A 152 2.14 8.73 -16.20
C ASN A 152 1.46 7.39 -16.54
N VAL A 153 2.15 6.26 -16.44
CA VAL A 153 1.59 4.92 -16.67
C VAL A 153 1.54 4.17 -15.34
N LYS A 154 0.40 3.53 -15.04
CA LYS A 154 0.29 2.68 -13.86
C LYS A 154 1.35 1.58 -13.88
N ILE A 155 2.09 1.44 -12.79
CA ILE A 155 3.13 0.42 -12.66
C ILE A 155 2.51 -0.97 -12.67
N ASN A 156 2.99 -1.82 -13.58
CA ASN A 156 2.85 -3.26 -13.42
C ASN A 156 3.93 -3.73 -12.43
N PRO A 157 3.56 -4.24 -11.24
CA PRO A 157 4.56 -4.55 -10.21
C PRO A 157 5.57 -5.60 -10.65
N TYR A 158 5.13 -6.66 -11.34
CA TYR A 158 6.01 -7.73 -11.79
C TYR A 158 7.12 -7.21 -12.70
N HIS A 159 6.74 -6.49 -13.76
CA HIS A 159 7.72 -5.95 -14.70
C HIS A 159 8.59 -4.86 -14.11
N PHE A 160 8.03 -4.03 -13.23
CA PHE A 160 8.79 -2.97 -12.55
C PHE A 160 9.86 -3.57 -11.63
N LEU A 161 9.51 -4.53 -10.79
CA LEU A 161 10.42 -5.15 -9.84
C LEU A 161 11.55 -5.97 -10.50
N LEU A 162 11.30 -6.50 -11.69
CA LEU A 162 12.34 -7.19 -12.46
C LEU A 162 13.36 -6.24 -13.11
N ASN A 163 12.97 -4.98 -13.38
CA ASN A 163 13.77 -4.07 -14.20
C ASN A 163 14.21 -2.80 -13.46
N THR A 164 13.76 -2.60 -12.22
CA THR A 164 14.12 -1.40 -11.45
C THR A 164 15.61 -1.42 -11.06
N ASP A 165 16.26 -0.28 -11.19
CA ASP A 165 17.59 0.02 -10.67
C ASP A 165 17.58 0.83 -9.35
N ASN A 166 16.38 1.14 -8.83
CA ASN A 166 16.23 1.87 -7.60
C ASN A 166 16.67 1.03 -6.41
N LEU A 167 17.78 1.41 -5.79
CA LEU A 167 18.38 0.66 -4.69
C LEU A 167 17.49 0.55 -3.45
N ASP A 168 16.69 1.56 -3.13
CA ASP A 168 15.77 1.52 -1.98
C ASP A 168 14.64 0.50 -2.24
N CYS A 169 14.13 0.43 -3.48
CA CYS A 169 13.17 -0.57 -3.90
C CYS A 169 13.75 -2.00 -3.84
N ILE A 170 14.96 -2.18 -4.33
CA ILE A 170 15.67 -3.48 -4.31
C ILE A 170 15.90 -3.95 -2.88
N ASN A 171 16.35 -3.07 -1.99
CA ASN A 171 16.54 -3.37 -0.56
C ASN A 171 15.22 -3.75 0.12
N ALA A 172 14.13 -3.05 -0.20
CA ALA A 172 12.80 -3.37 0.30
C ALA A 172 12.32 -4.74 -0.20
N LEU A 173 12.54 -5.05 -1.48
CA LEU A 173 12.21 -6.35 -2.07
C LEU A 173 12.94 -7.49 -1.34
N GLN A 174 14.23 -7.36 -1.11
CA GLN A 174 15.02 -8.34 -0.36
C GLN A 174 14.52 -8.48 1.08
N THR A 175 14.22 -7.37 1.74
CA THR A 175 13.75 -7.34 3.13
C THR A 175 12.40 -8.02 3.27
N ILE A 176 11.45 -7.73 2.39
CA ILE A 176 10.09 -8.31 2.46
C ILE A 176 10.11 -9.77 2.06
N THR A 177 10.80 -10.14 0.96
CA THR A 177 10.89 -11.54 0.52
C THR A 177 11.49 -12.45 1.57
N ALA A 178 12.49 -12.00 2.31
CA ALA A 178 13.06 -12.76 3.42
C ALA A 178 12.09 -13.01 4.58
N ARG A 179 11.00 -12.26 4.67
CA ARG A 179 9.95 -12.41 5.72
C ARG A 179 8.73 -13.20 5.27
N ILE A 180 8.64 -13.54 3.98
CA ILE A 180 7.52 -14.30 3.46
C ILE A 180 7.65 -15.76 3.93
N ASP A 181 6.70 -16.19 4.75
CA ASP A 181 6.55 -17.57 5.19
C ASP A 181 5.41 -18.23 4.42
N LEU A 182 5.75 -18.93 3.35
CA LEU A 182 4.76 -19.60 2.50
C LEU A 182 3.98 -20.69 3.22
N ILE A 183 4.56 -21.32 4.23
CA ILE A 183 3.87 -22.36 5.04
C ILE A 183 2.78 -21.68 5.85
N LYS A 184 3.12 -20.60 6.54
CA LYS A 184 2.15 -19.83 7.34
C LYS A 184 1.06 -19.19 6.50
N ILE A 185 1.40 -18.68 5.31
CA ILE A 185 0.39 -18.16 4.36
C ILE A 185 -0.58 -19.27 3.97
N LYS A 186 -0.08 -20.46 3.65
CA LYS A 186 -0.91 -21.62 3.30
C LYS A 186 -1.84 -22.00 4.45
N GLU A 187 -1.34 -22.08 5.68
CA GLU A 187 -2.15 -22.37 6.87
C GLU A 187 -3.28 -21.35 7.08
N ILE A 188 -3.03 -20.06 6.82
CA ILE A 188 -4.06 -19.01 6.93
C ILE A 188 -5.15 -19.15 5.86
N ILE A 189 -4.79 -19.60 4.65
CA ILE A 189 -5.75 -19.74 3.54
C ILE A 189 -6.60 -21.01 3.69
N GLU A 190 -6.05 -22.08 4.26
CA GLU A 190 -6.71 -23.38 4.39
C GLU A 190 -7.59 -23.52 5.67
N ASN A 191 -7.52 -22.57 6.63
CA ASN A 191 -8.32 -22.50 7.86
C ASN A 191 -9.45 -21.48 7.76
#